data_f3178911ba739ef439707836cce0ff7a
#
_entry.id   f3178911ba739ef439707836cce0ff7a
#
_cell.length_a   1.000
_cell.length_b   1.000
_cell.length_c   1.000
_cell.angle_alpha   90.00
_cell.angle_beta   90.00
_cell.angle_gamma   90.00
#
_symmetry.space_group_name_H-M   'P 1'
#
loop_
_entity.id
_entity.type
_entity.pdbx_description
1 polymer ?
#
loop_
_entity_poly.entity_id
_entity_poly.type
_entity_poly.pdbx_seq_one_letter_code
_entity_poly.pdbx_strand_id
1 'polypeptide(L)'
;YEICLSDWSSDVCSSDLVNKNILGKIKRTIPTIMDYRNHIKEGSMLNTPPVFAVYVCMLTLRWLKAQGGVKAIEKINIEKAALLYNEIDNNPLFKGTVAAEDRSKMNVCFVMNDPALEEPFLNFAKEQGIVGIKGHRLVGGFRASLYNALPLSSVQVLVETMKTFTAKNG
;
A
#
# COMPACT_ATOMS: atom_id res chain seq x y z
N TYR A 1 -13.61 -1.64 -23.45
CA TYR A 1 -12.90 -2.47 -22.48
C TYR A 1 -13.89 -3.33 -21.72
N GLU A 2 -13.54 -4.58 -21.46
CA GLU A 2 -14.25 -5.46 -20.54
C GLU A 2 -13.36 -5.77 -19.34
N ILE A 3 -13.98 -5.91 -18.17
CA ILE A 3 -13.28 -6.31 -16.95
C ILE A 3 -13.42 -7.81 -16.80
N CYS A 4 -12.31 -8.52 -16.85
CA CYS A 4 -12.25 -9.93 -16.48
C CYS A 4 -11.63 -10.04 -15.09
N LEU A 5 -12.32 -10.73 -14.19
CA LEU A 5 -11.75 -11.10 -12.90
C LEU A 5 -10.98 -12.39 -13.09
N SER A 6 -9.66 -12.33 -13.04
CA SER A 6 -8.80 -13.50 -13.08
C SER A 6 -8.08 -13.67 -11.74
N ASP A 7 -8.01 -14.91 -11.28
CA ASP A 7 -7.45 -15.26 -9.99
C ASP A 7 -6.13 -15.98 -10.17
N TRP A 8 -5.04 -15.25 -10.06
CA TRP A 8 -3.69 -15.84 -10.06
C TRP A 8 -2.68 -15.18 -9.13
N SER A 9 -3.08 -14.27 -8.27
CA SER A 9 -2.18 -13.77 -7.24
C SER A 9 -2.79 -13.95 -5.86
N SER A 10 -1.96 -14.32 -4.92
CA SER A 10 -2.28 -14.34 -3.49
C SER A 10 -2.67 -12.97 -2.93
N ASP A 11 -2.63 -11.95 -3.76
CA ASP A 11 -2.97 -10.58 -3.42
C ASP A 11 -4.31 -10.21 -4.07
N VAL A 12 -5.33 -10.19 -3.23
CA VAL A 12 -6.64 -9.53 -3.36
C VAL A 12 -7.06 -9.13 -4.78
N CYS A 13 -8.05 -9.84 -5.36
CA CYS A 13 -8.82 -9.45 -6.55
C CYS A 13 -8.04 -8.69 -7.64
N SER A 14 -7.32 -9.39 -8.49
CA SER A 14 -6.86 -8.78 -9.74
C SER A 14 -8.00 -8.72 -10.74
N SER A 15 -8.19 -7.57 -11.38
CA SER A 15 -9.11 -7.40 -12.49
C SER A 15 -8.32 -7.01 -13.73
N ASP A 16 -8.58 -7.72 -14.84
CA ASP A 16 -7.95 -7.44 -16.12
C ASP A 16 -8.85 -6.57 -16.99
N LEU A 17 -8.30 -5.50 -17.54
CA LEU A 17 -8.96 -4.67 -18.54
C LEU A 17 -8.48 -5.08 -19.93
N VAL A 18 -9.37 -5.66 -20.73
CA VAL A 18 -9.04 -6.19 -22.05
C VAL A 18 -9.65 -5.33 -23.15
N ASN A 19 -8.83 -4.94 -24.14
CA ASN A 19 -9.34 -4.29 -25.34
C ASN A 19 -10.09 -5.31 -26.22
N LYS A 20 -11.41 -5.14 -26.37
CA LYS A 20 -12.25 -6.05 -27.16
C LYS A 20 -11.75 -6.26 -28.60
N ASN A 21 -11.10 -5.27 -29.18
CA ASN A 21 -10.63 -5.33 -30.57
C ASN A 21 -9.48 -6.33 -30.80
N ILE A 22 -8.84 -6.85 -29.73
CA ILE A 22 -7.79 -7.87 -29.86
C ILE A 22 -8.32 -9.31 -29.73
N LEU A 23 -9.54 -9.46 -29.24
CA LEU A 23 -10.13 -10.78 -28.98
C LEU A 23 -10.29 -11.57 -30.29
N GLY A 24 -9.92 -12.86 -30.24
CA GLY A 24 -10.06 -13.77 -31.38
C GLY A 24 -9.05 -13.55 -32.51
N LYS A 25 -8.10 -12.63 -32.40
CA LYS A 25 -7.08 -12.39 -33.45
C LYS A 25 -5.89 -13.34 -33.40
N ILE A 26 -5.78 -14.16 -32.35
CA ILE A 26 -4.71 -15.15 -32.22
C ILE A 26 -4.97 -16.30 -33.21
N LYS A 27 -4.01 -16.56 -34.12
CA LYS A 27 -4.11 -17.62 -35.13
C LYS A 27 -3.71 -19.01 -34.63
N ARG A 28 -2.91 -19.08 -33.56
CA ARG A 28 -2.49 -20.34 -32.93
C ARG A 28 -3.59 -20.92 -32.04
N THR A 29 -3.62 -22.23 -31.87
CA THR A 29 -4.46 -22.87 -30.84
C THR A 29 -3.98 -22.47 -29.46
N ILE A 30 -4.89 -21.99 -28.63
CA ILE A 30 -4.65 -21.64 -27.22
C ILE A 30 -5.58 -22.48 -26.34
N PRO A 31 -5.16 -22.82 -25.11
CA PRO A 31 -6.04 -23.48 -24.14
C PRO A 31 -7.29 -22.63 -23.87
N THR A 32 -8.42 -23.28 -23.63
CA THR A 32 -9.72 -22.62 -23.39
C THR A 32 -9.65 -21.56 -22.31
N ILE A 33 -8.92 -21.83 -21.24
CA ILE A 33 -8.74 -20.89 -20.11
C ILE A 33 -7.95 -19.62 -20.46
N MET A 34 -7.14 -19.65 -21.52
CA MET A 34 -6.36 -18.49 -21.96
C MET A 34 -7.11 -17.64 -23.00
N ASP A 35 -8.30 -18.05 -23.38
CA ASP A 35 -9.15 -17.29 -24.30
C ASP A 35 -10.17 -16.44 -23.53
N TYR A 36 -9.91 -15.14 -23.43
CA TYR A 36 -10.79 -14.19 -22.74
C TYR A 36 -12.23 -14.17 -23.24
N ARG A 37 -12.50 -14.61 -24.48
CA ARG A 37 -13.87 -14.72 -25.00
C ARG A 37 -14.71 -15.68 -24.18
N ASN A 38 -14.10 -16.78 -23.67
CA ASN A 38 -14.79 -17.74 -22.82
C ASN A 38 -15.09 -17.14 -21.44
N HIS A 39 -14.15 -16.41 -20.87
CA HIS A 39 -14.37 -15.71 -19.58
C HIS A 39 -15.46 -14.65 -19.69
N ILE A 40 -15.49 -13.89 -20.77
CA ILE A 40 -16.52 -12.88 -21.04
C ILE A 40 -17.88 -13.55 -21.19
N LYS A 41 -17.98 -14.63 -21.98
CA LYS A 41 -19.22 -15.38 -22.20
C LYS A 41 -19.83 -15.90 -20.90
N GLU A 42 -18.99 -16.42 -20.01
CA GLU A 42 -19.39 -16.98 -18.72
C GLU A 42 -19.43 -15.93 -17.58
N GLY A 43 -19.39 -14.62 -17.90
CA GLY A 43 -19.44 -13.54 -16.91
C GLY A 43 -18.34 -13.63 -15.86
N SER A 44 -17.13 -14.01 -16.28
CA SER A 44 -15.96 -14.27 -15.42
C SER A 44 -16.10 -15.47 -14.48
N MET A 45 -17.06 -16.37 -14.75
CA MET A 45 -17.34 -17.56 -13.95
C MET A 45 -16.96 -18.86 -14.68
N LEU A 46 -16.03 -18.81 -15.63
CA LEU A 46 -15.55 -19.99 -16.36
C LEU A 46 -14.94 -21.03 -15.41
N ASN A 47 -14.26 -20.58 -14.38
CA ASN A 47 -13.75 -21.40 -13.28
C ASN A 47 -14.47 -21.06 -11.98
N THR A 48 -14.30 -21.88 -10.96
CA THR A 48 -14.74 -21.55 -9.59
C THR A 48 -14.05 -20.26 -9.13
N PRO A 49 -14.78 -19.18 -8.84
CA PRO A 49 -14.18 -17.92 -8.41
C PRO A 49 -13.65 -18.02 -6.98
N PRO A 50 -12.67 -17.17 -6.61
CA PRO A 50 -12.17 -17.06 -5.26
C PRO A 50 -13.19 -16.32 -4.36
N VAL A 51 -14.29 -16.99 -4.05
CA VAL A 51 -15.48 -16.39 -3.40
C VAL A 51 -15.13 -15.59 -2.14
N PHE A 52 -14.24 -16.13 -1.30
CA PHE A 52 -13.85 -15.45 -0.06
C PHE A 52 -13.12 -14.13 -0.35
N ALA A 53 -12.13 -14.14 -1.25
CA ALA A 53 -11.39 -12.94 -1.62
C ALA A 53 -12.31 -11.86 -2.23
N VAL A 54 -13.21 -12.26 -3.12
CA VAL A 54 -14.23 -11.35 -3.72
C VAL A 54 -15.16 -10.79 -2.65
N TYR A 55 -15.58 -11.60 -1.70
CA TYR A 55 -16.44 -11.16 -0.60
C TYR A 55 -15.73 -10.14 0.31
N VAL A 56 -14.47 -10.40 0.69
CA VAL A 56 -13.68 -9.46 1.49
C VAL A 56 -13.42 -8.15 0.73
N CYS A 57 -13.11 -8.23 -0.57
CA CYS A 57 -12.98 -7.05 -1.41
C CYS A 57 -14.28 -6.22 -1.44
N MET A 58 -15.42 -6.87 -1.61
CA MET A 58 -16.73 -6.21 -1.56
C MET A 58 -16.95 -5.48 -0.21
N LEU A 59 -16.62 -6.12 0.91
CA LEU A 59 -16.75 -5.50 2.23
C LEU A 59 -15.83 -4.28 2.37
N THR A 60 -14.59 -4.39 1.90
CA THR A 60 -13.61 -3.29 1.90
C THR A 60 -14.09 -2.11 1.06
N LEU A 61 -14.64 -2.37 -0.13
CA LEU A 61 -15.21 -1.32 -0.99
C LEU A 61 -16.46 -0.68 -0.38
N ARG A 62 -17.31 -1.45 0.29
CA ARG A 62 -18.46 -0.91 1.04
C ARG A 62 -18.00 -0.02 2.20
N TRP A 63 -16.98 -0.44 2.94
CA TRP A 63 -16.37 0.37 3.98
C TRP A 63 -15.81 1.67 3.40
N LEU A 64 -15.03 1.61 2.32
CA LEU A 64 -14.48 2.79 1.64
C LEU A 64 -15.60 3.76 1.21
N LYS A 65 -16.69 3.23 0.64
CA LYS A 65 -17.85 4.03 0.25
C LYS A 65 -18.50 4.72 1.45
N ALA A 66 -18.62 4.01 2.57
CA ALA A 66 -19.17 4.57 3.82
C ALA A 66 -18.30 5.67 4.43
N GLN A 67 -16.98 5.64 4.18
CA GLN A 67 -16.03 6.69 4.58
C GLN A 67 -16.08 7.95 3.67
N GLY A 68 -17.00 8.02 2.73
CA GLY A 68 -17.10 9.13 1.77
C GLY A 68 -16.37 8.90 0.45
N GLY A 69 -15.90 7.65 0.20
CA GLY A 69 -15.28 7.22 -1.04
C GLY A 69 -13.83 7.70 -1.22
N VAL A 70 -13.34 7.57 -2.44
CA VAL A 70 -11.93 7.81 -2.78
C VAL A 70 -11.47 9.23 -2.43
N LYS A 71 -12.28 10.24 -2.73
CA LYS A 71 -11.93 11.65 -2.46
C LYS A 71 -11.79 11.98 -0.97
N ALA A 72 -12.59 11.36 -0.12
CA ALA A 72 -12.51 11.55 1.33
C ALA A 72 -11.25 10.86 1.89
N ILE A 73 -11.01 9.62 1.50
CA ILE A 73 -9.80 8.87 1.91
C ILE A 73 -8.53 9.53 1.38
N GLU A 74 -8.54 10.08 0.17
CA GLU A 74 -7.39 10.80 -0.39
C GLU A 74 -6.98 11.98 0.51
N LYS A 75 -7.93 12.77 0.99
CA LYS A 75 -7.65 13.88 1.92
C LYS A 75 -6.95 13.39 3.20
N ILE A 76 -7.47 12.32 3.79
CA ILE A 76 -6.88 11.71 4.99
C ILE A 76 -5.47 11.18 4.70
N ASN A 77 -5.26 10.54 3.55
CA ASN A 77 -3.95 10.03 3.17
C ASN A 77 -2.93 11.15 2.92
N ILE A 78 -3.36 12.26 2.31
CA ILE A 78 -2.51 13.46 2.16
C ILE A 78 -2.11 14.01 3.52
N GLU A 79 -3.04 14.13 4.45
CA GLU A 79 -2.78 14.63 5.81
C GLU A 79 -1.80 13.72 6.57
N LYS A 80 -2.01 12.40 6.55
CA LYS A 80 -1.11 11.41 7.14
C LYS A 80 0.32 11.52 6.59
N ALA A 81 0.44 11.56 5.26
CA ALA A 81 1.72 11.64 4.59
C ALA A 81 2.43 12.97 4.90
N ALA A 82 1.71 14.09 4.82
CA ALA A 82 2.25 15.40 5.13
C ALA A 82 2.78 15.50 6.57
N LEU A 83 2.03 14.94 7.53
CA LEU A 83 2.43 14.92 8.93
C LEU A 83 3.78 14.20 9.13
N LEU A 84 3.93 13.00 8.53
CA LEU A 84 5.14 12.21 8.69
C LEU A 84 6.32 12.78 7.90
N TYR A 85 6.11 13.20 6.66
CA TYR A 85 7.19 13.82 5.87
C TYR A 85 7.68 15.14 6.47
N ASN A 86 6.77 15.95 7.04
CA ASN A 86 7.16 17.17 7.74
C ASN A 86 8.08 16.87 8.94
N GLU A 87 7.80 15.82 9.69
CA GLU A 87 8.70 15.38 10.77
C GLU A 87 10.05 14.92 10.23
N ILE A 88 10.06 14.06 9.20
CA ILE A 88 11.31 13.54 8.61
C ILE A 88 12.19 14.68 8.09
N ASP A 89 11.60 15.67 7.41
CA ASP A 89 12.35 16.76 6.77
C ASP A 89 12.90 17.79 7.77
N ASN A 90 12.28 17.93 8.95
CA ASN A 90 12.71 18.89 9.97
C ASN A 90 13.45 18.25 11.15
N ASN A 91 13.52 16.93 11.22
CA ASN A 91 14.16 16.22 12.31
C ASN A 91 15.64 15.91 11.98
N PRO A 92 16.62 16.35 12.81
CA PRO A 92 18.03 16.20 12.50
C PRO A 92 18.54 14.75 12.44
N LEU A 93 17.81 13.78 13.03
CA LEU A 93 18.22 12.38 13.04
C LEU A 93 17.72 11.60 11.82
N PHE A 94 16.69 12.07 11.12
CA PHE A 94 16.04 11.33 10.05
C PHE A 94 16.23 12.00 8.68
N LYS A 95 16.12 11.21 7.63
CA LYS A 95 16.24 11.67 6.23
C LYS A 95 15.31 10.89 5.33
N GLY A 96 14.56 11.59 4.48
CA GLY A 96 13.79 11.00 3.39
C GLY A 96 14.71 10.44 2.29
N THR A 97 14.33 9.30 1.72
CA THR A 97 15.11 8.61 0.66
C THR A 97 14.62 8.95 -0.74
N VAL A 98 13.50 9.65 -0.88
CA VAL A 98 12.82 9.92 -2.15
C VAL A 98 12.70 11.43 -2.35
N ALA A 99 12.92 11.90 -3.59
CA ALA A 99 12.70 13.29 -3.98
C ALA A 99 11.25 13.72 -3.69
N ALA A 100 11.05 14.98 -3.33
CA ALA A 100 9.76 15.47 -2.82
C ALA A 100 8.61 15.23 -3.82
N GLU A 101 8.86 15.40 -5.12
CA GLU A 101 7.91 15.20 -6.21
C GLU A 101 7.49 13.76 -6.41
N ASP A 102 8.33 12.80 -6.02
CA ASP A 102 8.12 11.37 -6.22
C ASP A 102 7.64 10.64 -4.95
N ARG A 103 7.37 11.37 -3.88
CA ARG A 103 7.00 10.81 -2.57
C ARG A 103 5.66 10.10 -2.60
N SER A 104 5.65 8.84 -2.15
CA SER A 104 4.41 8.09 -1.96
C SER A 104 3.61 8.60 -0.76
N LYS A 105 2.30 8.74 -0.93
CA LYS A 105 1.36 9.04 0.18
C LYS A 105 1.01 7.80 1.02
N MET A 106 1.39 6.62 0.57
CA MET A 106 0.99 5.33 1.18
C MET A 106 2.14 4.58 1.83
N ASN A 107 3.36 4.71 1.29
CA ASN A 107 4.57 4.07 1.81
C ASN A 107 5.66 5.14 1.96
N VAL A 108 5.87 5.59 3.18
CA VAL A 108 6.90 6.57 3.51
C VAL A 108 8.18 5.85 3.87
N CYS A 109 9.22 6.02 3.04
CA CYS A 109 10.54 5.45 3.27
C CYS A 109 11.50 6.52 3.76
N PHE A 110 12.26 6.19 4.80
CA PHE A 110 13.23 7.09 5.41
C PHE A 110 14.38 6.30 6.08
N VAL A 111 15.47 6.96 6.36
CA VAL A 111 16.65 6.42 7.03
C VAL A 111 17.07 7.32 8.18
N MET A 112 17.96 6.85 9.03
CA MET A 112 18.65 7.72 9.98
C MET A 112 19.92 8.30 9.34
N ASN A 113 20.31 9.50 9.76
CA ASN A 113 21.57 10.10 9.35
C ASN A 113 22.76 9.35 9.92
N ASP A 114 22.63 8.80 11.13
CA ASP A 114 23.58 7.86 11.73
C ASP A 114 22.98 6.44 11.73
N PRO A 115 23.51 5.50 10.92
CA PRO A 115 23.04 4.11 10.87
C PRO A 115 23.14 3.37 12.21
N ALA A 116 24.04 3.80 13.11
CA ALA A 116 24.16 3.18 14.45
C ALA A 116 22.92 3.37 15.32
N LEU A 117 22.09 4.36 15.02
CA LEU A 117 20.86 4.66 15.74
C LEU A 117 19.62 3.89 15.19
N GLU A 118 19.75 3.17 14.05
CA GLU A 118 18.59 2.46 13.47
C GLU A 118 18.02 1.38 14.39
N GLU A 119 18.87 0.52 14.94
CA GLU A 119 18.45 -0.55 15.85
C GLU A 119 17.93 -0.01 17.19
N PRO A 120 18.62 0.96 17.84
CA PRO A 120 18.06 1.67 19.01
C PRO A 120 16.69 2.29 18.76
N PHE A 121 16.47 2.94 17.61
CA PHE A 121 15.16 3.50 17.28
C PHE A 121 14.09 2.43 17.06
N LEU A 122 14.41 1.31 16.39
CA LEU A 122 13.46 0.20 16.21
C LEU A 122 13.00 -0.38 17.55
N ASN A 123 13.93 -0.55 18.49
CA ASN A 123 13.61 -1.04 19.83
C ASN A 123 12.75 -0.04 20.61
N PHE A 124 13.11 1.24 20.57
CA PHE A 124 12.33 2.31 21.20
C PHE A 124 10.92 2.41 20.61
N ALA A 125 10.78 2.36 19.28
CA ALA A 125 9.48 2.37 18.60
C ALA A 125 8.62 1.16 19.00
N LYS A 126 9.22 -0.01 19.14
CA LYS A 126 8.53 -1.23 19.58
C LYS A 126 8.00 -1.10 21.00
N GLU A 127 8.73 -0.46 21.90
CA GLU A 127 8.27 -0.16 23.28
C GLU A 127 7.05 0.78 23.28
N GLN A 128 6.92 1.64 22.27
CA GLN A 128 5.75 2.50 22.06
C GLN A 128 4.61 1.80 21.28
N GLY A 129 4.71 0.48 21.07
CA GLY A 129 3.70 -0.31 20.34
C GLY A 129 3.77 -0.21 18.82
N ILE A 130 4.82 0.41 18.27
CA ILE A 130 5.02 0.55 16.82
C ILE A 130 5.81 -0.65 16.31
N VAL A 131 5.20 -1.45 15.45
CA VAL A 131 5.80 -2.65 14.85
C VAL A 131 5.78 -2.58 13.33
N GLY A 132 6.68 -3.32 12.68
CA GLY A 132 6.68 -3.49 11.23
C GLY A 132 7.21 -2.29 10.43
N ILE A 133 7.91 -1.35 11.06
CA ILE A 133 8.48 -0.18 10.37
C ILE A 133 9.87 -0.42 9.79
N LYS A 134 10.50 -1.58 10.03
CA LYS A 134 11.80 -1.92 9.42
C LYS A 134 11.68 -1.94 7.90
N GLY A 135 12.63 -1.31 7.21
CA GLY A 135 12.65 -1.21 5.76
C GLY A 135 12.93 -2.54 5.05
N HIS A 136 12.96 -2.50 3.73
CA HIS A 136 13.23 -3.69 2.93
C HIS A 136 14.67 -4.18 3.13
N ARG A 137 14.88 -5.51 3.19
CA ARG A 137 16.19 -6.13 3.45
C ARG A 137 17.33 -5.65 2.55
N LEU A 138 17.02 -5.28 1.30
CA LEU A 138 18.02 -4.82 0.33
C LEU A 138 18.29 -3.31 0.40
N VAL A 139 17.41 -2.53 1.01
CA VAL A 139 17.49 -1.06 1.04
C VAL A 139 17.85 -0.55 2.44
N GLY A 140 17.46 -1.29 3.47
CA GLY A 140 17.64 -0.86 4.87
C GLY A 140 16.64 0.21 5.30
N GLY A 141 16.98 0.90 6.39
CA GLY A 141 16.19 1.99 6.95
C GLY A 141 14.79 1.59 7.41
N PHE A 142 13.83 2.48 7.20
CA PHE A 142 12.46 2.34 7.66
C PHE A 142 11.45 2.50 6.53
N ARG A 143 10.30 1.88 6.70
CA ARG A 143 9.14 2.02 5.82
C ARG A 143 7.85 2.06 6.66
N ALA A 144 7.22 3.20 6.72
CA ALA A 144 5.91 3.34 7.31
C ALA A 144 4.81 3.13 6.25
N SER A 145 3.97 2.11 6.45
CA SER A 145 2.84 1.81 5.57
C SER A 145 1.59 2.53 6.06
N LEU A 146 1.23 3.64 5.41
CA LEU A 146 0.13 4.53 5.78
C LEU A 146 -1.16 4.18 5.03
N TYR A 147 -1.52 2.90 4.96
CA TYR A 147 -2.67 2.45 4.19
C TYR A 147 -3.99 3.06 4.64
N ASN A 148 -5.03 2.96 3.79
CA ASN A 148 -6.32 3.64 3.97
C ASN A 148 -6.93 3.43 5.36
N ALA A 149 -6.85 2.21 5.90
CA ALA A 149 -7.45 1.86 7.19
C ALA A 149 -6.60 2.29 8.41
N LEU A 150 -5.33 2.72 8.21
CA LEU A 150 -4.51 3.22 9.30
C LEU A 150 -5.02 4.60 9.73
N PRO A 151 -5.43 4.81 10.99
CA PRO A 151 -5.93 6.09 11.45
C PRO A 151 -4.80 7.13 11.57
N LEU A 152 -5.14 8.41 11.41
CA LEU A 152 -4.20 9.53 11.59
C LEU A 152 -3.51 9.50 12.96
N SER A 153 -4.24 9.10 14.01
CA SER A 153 -3.68 8.96 15.35
C SER A 153 -2.48 8.03 15.44
N SER A 154 -2.45 6.95 14.66
CA SER A 154 -1.30 6.05 14.63
C SER A 154 -0.06 6.73 14.01
N VAL A 155 -0.26 7.60 13.03
CA VAL A 155 0.84 8.40 12.45
C VAL A 155 1.33 9.44 13.45
N GLN A 156 0.41 10.05 14.21
CA GLN A 156 0.76 10.98 15.30
C GLN A 156 1.63 10.29 16.36
N VAL A 157 1.31 9.07 16.76
CA VAL A 157 2.14 8.29 17.70
C VAL A 157 3.54 8.06 17.14
N LEU A 158 3.68 7.72 15.84
CA LEU A 158 5.00 7.57 15.23
C LEU A 158 5.79 8.87 15.26
N VAL A 159 5.17 9.99 14.88
CA VAL A 159 5.81 11.31 14.89
C VAL A 159 6.26 11.72 16.30
N GLU A 160 5.42 11.55 17.31
CA GLU A 160 5.80 11.83 18.70
C GLU A 160 6.92 10.90 19.22
N THR A 161 6.93 9.66 18.77
CA THR A 161 8.01 8.71 19.06
C THR A 161 9.34 9.18 18.43
N MET A 162 9.31 9.66 17.18
CA MET A 162 10.49 10.21 16.51
C MET A 162 11.04 11.45 17.26
N LYS A 163 10.18 12.39 17.62
CA LYS A 163 10.55 13.59 18.40
C LYS A 163 11.15 13.22 19.76
N THR A 164 10.50 12.30 20.47
CA THR A 164 10.97 11.86 21.80
C THR A 164 12.32 11.16 21.71
N PHE A 165 12.52 10.34 20.68
CA PHE A 165 13.81 9.71 20.44
C PHE A 165 14.90 10.71 20.12
N THR A 166 14.59 11.70 19.28
CA THR A 166 15.52 12.79 18.95
C THR A 166 15.90 13.61 20.18
N ALA A 167 14.96 13.95 21.04
CA ALA A 167 15.25 14.69 22.28
C ALA A 167 16.19 13.92 23.25
N LYS A 168 16.28 12.60 23.12
CA LYS A 168 17.16 11.76 23.96
C LYS A 168 18.54 11.48 23.34
N ASN A 169 18.66 11.58 22.01
CA ASN A 169 19.84 11.10 21.26
C ASN A 169 20.40 12.15 20.28
N GLY A 170 19.78 13.33 20.20
CA GLY A 170 20.17 14.44 19.32
C GLY A 170 20.94 15.55 20.02
#